data_9708f1f2d2f3136ee3e26c06685cfcac
#
_entry.id   9708f1f2d2f3136ee3e26c06685cfcac
#
_cell.length_a   1.000
_cell.length_b   1.000
_cell.length_c   1.000
_cell.angle_alpha   90.00
_cell.angle_beta   90.00
_cell.angle_gamma   90.00
#
_symmetry.space_group_name_H-M   'P 1'
#
loop_
_entity.id
_entity.type
_entity.pdbx_description
1 polymer ?
#
loop_
_entity_poly.entity_id
_entity_poly.type
_entity_poly.pdbx_seq_one_letter_code
_entity_poly.pdbx_strand_id
1 'polypeptide(L)'
;TFTTSGKNLTWNTEGSDICYQGKTDKALPVGVKISYKLDGKDISASDLEGKSGHLVIRYTYENTSEKTNNGTKVPFMMASGLLMDTDRVSNVVVKNGKIISDGDRDMVIGYGFPGMTEILGTTDLDIPDYFEVEMDVTDYEAIEGITVATNSLFNDLGDKENDSKLDDLEGLQDSMNELQDAAN
;
A
#
# COMPACT_ATOMS: atom_id res chain seq x y z
N THR A 1 -13.41 -29.48 6.39
CA THR A 1 -13.73 -29.71 7.83
C THR A 1 -12.71 -29.03 8.70
N PHE A 2 -13.09 -28.60 9.92
CA PHE A 2 -12.16 -28.04 10.88
C PHE A 2 -12.34 -28.70 12.27
N THR A 3 -11.28 -28.66 13.06
CA THR A 3 -11.29 -29.10 14.45
C THR A 3 -10.82 -27.97 15.36
N THR A 4 -11.36 -27.89 16.57
CA THR A 4 -10.98 -26.91 17.58
C THR A 4 -10.25 -27.59 18.74
N SER A 5 -9.15 -27.01 19.18
CA SER A 5 -8.43 -27.43 20.39
C SER A 5 -8.02 -26.20 21.18
N GLY A 6 -8.78 -25.89 22.23
CA GLY A 6 -8.61 -24.63 22.98
C GLY A 6 -8.85 -23.41 22.11
N LYS A 7 -7.83 -22.55 21.94
CA LYS A 7 -7.86 -21.35 21.07
C LYS A 7 -7.42 -21.63 19.64
N ASN A 8 -7.02 -22.85 19.32
CA ASN A 8 -6.50 -23.19 18.00
C ASN A 8 -7.59 -23.79 17.12
N LEU A 9 -7.62 -23.33 15.86
CA LEU A 9 -8.44 -23.89 14.79
C LEU A 9 -7.49 -24.61 13.82
N THR A 10 -7.77 -25.88 13.56
CA THR A 10 -7.03 -26.67 12.56
C THR A 10 -7.98 -27.00 11.42
N TRP A 11 -7.61 -26.61 10.23
CA TRP A 11 -8.39 -26.82 9.01
C TRP A 11 -7.81 -27.99 8.21
N ASN A 12 -8.66 -28.91 7.78
CA ASN A 12 -8.31 -29.88 6.74
C ASN A 12 -8.81 -29.34 5.40
N THR A 13 -7.89 -28.84 4.58
CA THR A 13 -8.20 -28.13 3.33
C THR A 13 -8.25 -29.03 2.12
N GLU A 14 -7.61 -30.23 2.21
CA GLU A 14 -7.46 -31.14 1.08
C GLU A 14 -6.95 -30.44 -0.20
N GLY A 15 -6.08 -29.42 -0.02
CA GLY A 15 -5.51 -28.63 -1.11
C GLY A 15 -6.36 -27.45 -1.58
N SER A 16 -7.48 -27.15 -0.89
CA SER A 16 -8.34 -26.01 -1.22
C SER A 16 -8.01 -24.80 -0.34
N ASP A 17 -8.23 -23.60 -0.86
CA ASP A 17 -8.13 -22.36 -0.10
C ASP A 17 -9.21 -22.27 0.98
N ILE A 18 -8.89 -21.58 2.07
CA ILE A 18 -9.82 -21.35 3.17
C ILE A 18 -10.21 -19.87 3.18
N CYS A 19 -11.52 -19.61 3.15
CA CYS A 19 -12.09 -18.32 3.48
C CYS A 19 -12.82 -18.39 4.80
N TYR A 20 -12.47 -17.54 5.77
CA TYR A 20 -13.21 -17.42 7.02
C TYR A 20 -13.29 -15.95 7.45
N GLN A 21 -14.29 -15.63 8.25
CA GLN A 21 -14.48 -14.33 8.87
C GLN A 21 -14.41 -14.46 10.39
N GLY A 22 -13.71 -13.51 11.02
CA GLY A 22 -13.54 -13.48 12.47
C GLY A 22 -13.40 -12.06 13.00
N LYS A 23 -13.35 -11.94 14.34
CA LYS A 23 -13.02 -10.70 15.06
C LYS A 23 -11.74 -10.91 15.86
N THR A 24 -10.92 -9.87 15.94
CA THR A 24 -9.70 -9.87 16.74
C THR A 24 -9.56 -8.52 17.43
N ASP A 25 -9.00 -8.53 18.64
CA ASP A 25 -8.62 -7.33 19.40
C ASP A 25 -7.14 -6.97 19.18
N LYS A 26 -6.44 -7.72 18.34
CA LYS A 26 -5.04 -7.41 17.98
C LYS A 26 -4.98 -6.16 17.14
N ALA A 27 -4.01 -5.29 17.43
CA ALA A 27 -3.69 -4.17 16.57
C ALA A 27 -3.27 -4.66 15.18
N LEU A 28 -3.62 -3.88 14.15
CA LEU A 28 -3.14 -4.17 12.80
C LEU A 28 -1.62 -4.00 12.74
N PRO A 29 -0.89 -4.86 12.01
CA PRO A 29 0.56 -4.78 11.87
C PRO A 29 1.03 -3.65 10.95
N VAL A 30 0.10 -2.95 10.33
CA VAL A 30 0.34 -1.82 9.43
C VAL A 30 -0.65 -0.70 9.71
N GLY A 31 -0.22 0.54 9.44
CA GLY A 31 -1.02 1.75 9.54
C GLY A 31 -1.03 2.54 8.24
N VAL A 32 -2.09 3.32 8.05
CA VAL A 32 -2.21 4.28 6.95
C VAL A 32 -2.59 5.63 7.53
N LYS A 33 -1.79 6.65 7.20
CA LYS A 33 -2.08 8.05 7.53
C LYS A 33 -2.34 8.81 6.23
N ILE A 34 -3.51 9.44 6.12
CA ILE A 34 -3.87 10.25 4.97
C ILE A 34 -3.78 11.72 5.35
N SER A 35 -3.11 12.52 4.54
CA SER A 35 -3.03 13.97 4.70
C SER A 35 -3.42 14.67 3.40
N TYR A 36 -3.97 15.88 3.55
CA TYR A 36 -4.49 16.68 2.45
C TYR A 36 -3.90 18.08 2.47
N LYS A 37 -3.58 18.60 1.29
CA LYS A 37 -3.22 19.99 1.09
C LYS A 37 -4.03 20.57 -0.05
N LEU A 38 -4.68 21.70 0.19
CA LEU A 38 -5.37 22.48 -0.84
C LEU A 38 -4.61 23.78 -1.04
N ASP A 39 -4.20 24.07 -2.28
CA ASP A 39 -3.38 25.24 -2.64
C ASP A 39 -2.12 25.39 -1.74
N GLY A 40 -1.49 24.25 -1.42
CA GLY A 40 -0.29 24.16 -0.60
C GLY A 40 -0.50 24.30 0.91
N LYS A 41 -1.75 24.43 1.40
CA LYS A 41 -2.08 24.54 2.83
C LYS A 41 -2.71 23.26 3.33
N ASP A 42 -2.31 22.81 4.52
CA ASP A 42 -2.93 21.66 5.16
C ASP A 42 -4.42 21.92 5.42
N ILE A 43 -5.23 20.92 5.13
CA ILE A 43 -6.68 20.94 5.29
C ILE A 43 -7.16 19.59 5.82
N SER A 44 -8.24 19.59 6.60
CA SER A 44 -8.86 18.34 7.04
C SER A 44 -9.75 17.75 5.94
N ALA A 45 -9.97 16.42 5.95
CA ALA A 45 -10.88 15.77 5.02
C ALA A 45 -12.30 16.35 5.08
N SER A 46 -12.77 16.71 6.29
CA SER A 46 -14.10 17.28 6.51
C SER A 46 -14.26 18.69 5.93
N ASP A 47 -13.18 19.44 5.79
CA ASP A 47 -13.21 20.81 5.28
C ASP A 47 -13.02 20.88 3.76
N LEU A 48 -12.70 19.76 3.12
CA LEU A 48 -12.49 19.66 1.67
C LEU A 48 -13.79 19.64 0.87
N GLU A 49 -14.88 19.15 1.44
CA GLU A 49 -16.15 19.00 0.74
C GLU A 49 -16.60 20.31 0.07
N GLY A 50 -16.92 20.25 -1.22
CA GLY A 50 -17.32 21.39 -2.02
C GLY A 50 -16.21 22.40 -2.35
N LYS A 51 -14.94 22.11 -2.02
CA LYS A 51 -13.81 22.99 -2.33
C LYS A 51 -13.32 22.77 -3.76
N SER A 52 -12.70 23.82 -4.30
CA SER A 52 -12.02 23.78 -5.59
C SER A 52 -10.61 24.33 -5.43
N GLY A 53 -9.67 23.80 -6.19
CA GLY A 53 -8.27 24.22 -6.15
C GLY A 53 -7.30 23.07 -6.46
N HIS A 54 -6.01 23.30 -6.26
CA HIS A 54 -4.98 22.29 -6.42
C HIS A 54 -4.88 21.44 -5.15
N LEU A 55 -5.26 20.17 -5.25
CA LEU A 55 -5.32 19.23 -4.14
C LEU A 55 -4.16 18.24 -4.20
N VAL A 56 -3.49 18.04 -3.07
CA VAL A 56 -2.51 16.97 -2.88
C VAL A 56 -3.03 16.04 -1.79
N ILE A 57 -3.16 14.75 -2.10
CA ILE A 57 -3.49 13.70 -1.13
C ILE A 57 -2.27 12.80 -0.99
N ARG A 58 -1.80 12.62 0.24
CA ARG A 58 -0.69 11.76 0.57
C ARG A 58 -1.10 10.66 1.52
N TYR A 59 -0.84 9.42 1.11
CA TYR A 59 -0.96 8.22 1.90
C TYR A 59 0.41 7.82 2.42
N THR A 60 0.63 7.93 3.71
CA THR A 60 1.85 7.46 4.36
C THR A 60 1.56 6.13 5.04
N TYR A 61 2.37 5.13 4.74
CA TYR A 61 2.23 3.79 5.28
C TYR A 61 3.20 3.58 6.43
N GLU A 62 2.74 2.88 7.46
CA GLU A 62 3.54 2.58 8.64
C GLU A 62 3.55 1.07 8.90
N ASN A 63 4.72 0.53 9.20
CA ASN A 63 4.86 -0.83 9.70
C ASN A 63 4.85 -0.81 11.22
N THR A 64 3.73 -1.20 11.82
CA THR A 64 3.51 -1.25 13.27
C THR A 64 3.69 -2.66 13.83
N SER A 65 4.15 -3.63 13.01
CA SER A 65 4.36 -5.01 13.46
C SER A 65 5.38 -5.08 14.59
N GLU A 66 5.21 -6.05 15.48
CA GLU A 66 6.20 -6.37 16.48
C GLU A 66 7.46 -6.96 15.83
N LYS A 67 8.60 -6.74 16.47
CA LYS A 67 9.85 -7.35 16.02
C LYS A 67 9.78 -8.87 16.22
N THR A 68 10.25 -9.60 15.24
CA THR A 68 10.41 -11.06 15.32
C THR A 68 11.54 -11.44 16.32
N ASN A 69 11.70 -12.72 16.58
CA ASN A 69 12.79 -13.22 17.42
C ASN A 69 14.20 -12.85 16.89
N ASN A 70 14.31 -12.55 15.60
CA ASN A 70 15.55 -12.10 14.96
C ASN A 70 15.75 -10.57 15.04
N GLY A 71 14.87 -9.86 15.72
CA GLY A 71 14.96 -8.41 15.92
C GLY A 71 14.48 -7.56 14.74
N THR A 72 14.02 -8.16 13.64
CA THR A 72 13.48 -7.49 12.46
C THR A 72 11.94 -7.46 12.48
N LYS A 73 11.34 -6.50 11.82
CA LYS A 73 9.89 -6.47 11.58
C LYS A 73 9.52 -7.36 10.40
N VAL A 74 8.26 -7.79 10.33
CA VAL A 74 7.72 -8.47 9.15
C VAL A 74 7.58 -7.44 8.03
N PRO A 75 8.14 -7.65 6.82
CA PRO A 75 7.96 -6.74 5.71
C PRO A 75 6.52 -6.79 5.17
N PHE A 76 6.02 -5.64 4.74
CA PHE A 76 4.72 -5.51 4.09
C PHE A 76 4.83 -4.67 2.81
N MET A 77 4.08 -5.07 1.80
CA MET A 77 3.70 -4.22 0.68
C MET A 77 2.31 -3.66 0.96
N MET A 78 2.15 -2.36 0.78
CA MET A 78 0.89 -1.64 0.84
C MET A 78 0.50 -1.21 -0.56
N ALA A 79 -0.75 -1.41 -0.93
CA ALA A 79 -1.32 -0.90 -2.17
C ALA A 79 -2.64 -0.20 -1.87
N SER A 80 -2.81 1.03 -2.38
CA SER A 80 -4.06 1.78 -2.27
C SER A 80 -4.60 2.10 -3.64
N GLY A 81 -5.89 1.85 -3.84
CA GLY A 81 -6.63 2.23 -5.04
C GLY A 81 -7.58 3.38 -4.73
N LEU A 82 -7.62 4.40 -5.59
CA LEU A 82 -8.55 5.52 -5.54
C LEU A 82 -9.34 5.55 -6.84
N LEU A 83 -10.65 5.76 -6.75
CA LEU A 83 -11.51 5.93 -7.90
C LEU A 83 -11.96 7.39 -7.99
N MET A 84 -11.64 8.06 -9.10
CA MET A 84 -11.87 9.48 -9.31
C MET A 84 -12.83 9.69 -10.47
N ASP A 85 -13.71 10.68 -10.33
CA ASP A 85 -14.62 11.13 -11.37
C ASP A 85 -13.92 12.22 -12.20
N THR A 86 -13.76 12.00 -13.51
CA THR A 86 -13.08 12.94 -14.41
C THR A 86 -13.87 14.24 -14.63
N ASP A 87 -15.14 14.29 -14.29
CA ASP A 87 -15.92 15.53 -14.35
C ASP A 87 -15.51 16.55 -13.27
N ARG A 88 -14.94 16.07 -12.16
CA ARG A 88 -14.56 16.90 -11.00
C ARG A 88 -13.05 16.98 -10.76
N VAL A 89 -12.30 16.09 -11.39
CA VAL A 89 -10.85 15.94 -11.20
C VAL A 89 -10.14 16.04 -12.52
N SER A 90 -9.03 16.79 -12.57
CA SER A 90 -8.21 16.96 -13.75
C SER A 90 -6.73 17.10 -13.37
N ASN A 91 -5.85 17.02 -14.35
CA ASN A 91 -4.39 17.20 -14.20
C ASN A 91 -3.79 16.26 -13.11
N VAL A 92 -4.22 14.99 -13.12
CA VAL A 92 -3.79 14.01 -12.12
C VAL A 92 -2.34 13.62 -12.35
N VAL A 93 -1.52 13.77 -11.31
CA VAL A 93 -0.11 13.32 -11.28
C VAL A 93 0.06 12.40 -10.07
N VAL A 94 0.71 11.28 -10.26
CA VAL A 94 0.89 10.27 -9.21
C VAL A 94 2.37 10.04 -8.96
N LYS A 95 2.75 10.01 -7.69
CA LYS A 95 4.07 9.64 -7.22
C LYS A 95 3.98 8.33 -6.45
N ASN A 96 4.87 7.39 -6.78
CA ASN A 96 4.87 6.01 -6.27
C ASN A 96 3.55 5.27 -6.59
N GLY A 97 3.10 5.39 -7.82
CA GLY A 97 1.85 4.79 -8.27
C GLY A 97 1.61 4.97 -9.76
N LYS A 98 0.42 4.59 -10.20
CA LYS A 98 -0.02 4.59 -11.59
C LYS A 98 -1.45 5.09 -11.72
N ILE A 99 -1.75 5.73 -12.86
CA ILE A 99 -3.11 6.08 -13.28
C ILE A 99 -3.55 5.10 -14.37
N ILE A 100 -4.76 4.59 -14.23
CA ILE A 100 -5.47 3.82 -15.25
C ILE A 100 -6.75 4.56 -15.57
N SER A 101 -6.87 5.07 -16.80
CA SER A 101 -8.03 5.83 -17.25
C SER A 101 -8.90 4.96 -18.17
N ASP A 102 -10.22 4.98 -17.99
CA ASP A 102 -11.19 4.33 -18.88
C ASP A 102 -12.11 5.33 -19.59
N GLY A 103 -11.81 6.62 -19.50
CA GLY A 103 -12.53 7.72 -20.13
C GLY A 103 -13.38 8.52 -19.16
N ASP A 104 -14.34 7.89 -18.47
CA ASP A 104 -15.23 8.56 -17.52
C ASP A 104 -14.66 8.57 -16.08
N ARG A 105 -13.70 7.68 -15.79
CA ARG A 105 -13.10 7.52 -14.49
C ARG A 105 -11.61 7.28 -14.57
N ASP A 106 -10.90 7.86 -13.63
CA ASP A 106 -9.50 7.58 -13.37
C ASP A 106 -9.38 6.70 -12.12
N MET A 107 -8.71 5.56 -12.27
CA MET A 107 -8.29 4.74 -11.16
C MET A 107 -6.81 4.98 -10.89
N VAL A 108 -6.49 5.47 -9.70
CA VAL A 108 -5.11 5.63 -9.23
C VAL A 108 -4.76 4.44 -8.34
N ILE A 109 -3.64 3.82 -8.61
CA ILE A 109 -3.08 2.76 -7.77
C ILE A 109 -1.74 3.25 -7.24
N GLY A 110 -1.64 3.44 -5.91
CA GLY A 110 -0.41 3.79 -5.23
C GLY A 110 0.13 2.61 -4.43
N TYR A 111 1.45 2.55 -4.24
CA TYR A 111 2.09 1.49 -3.47
C TYR A 111 3.19 2.03 -2.54
N GLY A 112 3.56 1.22 -1.56
CA GLY A 112 4.67 1.49 -0.67
C GLY A 112 5.06 0.28 0.17
N PHE A 113 6.27 0.33 0.73
CA PHE A 113 6.89 -0.75 1.47
C PHE A 113 7.38 -0.23 2.83
N PRO A 114 6.46 0.00 3.78
CA PRO A 114 6.78 0.65 5.03
C PRO A 114 7.80 -0.14 5.86
N GLY A 115 8.89 0.55 6.26
CA GLY A 115 9.97 -0.03 7.06
C GLY A 115 10.93 -0.94 6.31
N MET A 116 10.81 -1.07 4.99
CA MET A 116 11.68 -1.94 4.19
C MET A 116 13.14 -1.47 4.22
N THR A 117 13.39 -0.18 4.15
CA THR A 117 14.73 0.42 4.27
C THR A 117 15.42 0.00 5.58
N GLU A 118 14.68 0.00 6.71
CA GLU A 118 15.19 -0.48 8.01
C GLU A 118 15.48 -2.00 7.98
N ILE A 119 14.58 -2.78 7.37
CA ILE A 119 14.69 -4.24 7.28
C ILE A 119 15.91 -4.66 6.45
N LEU A 120 16.14 -3.99 5.33
CA LEU A 120 17.27 -4.26 4.44
C LEU A 120 18.60 -3.69 4.96
N GLY A 121 18.54 -2.73 5.90
CA GLY A 121 19.72 -2.08 6.45
C GLY A 121 20.50 -1.23 5.44
N THR A 122 19.85 -0.79 4.37
CA THR A 122 20.44 0.04 3.32
C THR A 122 19.63 1.29 3.08
N THR A 123 20.30 2.40 2.76
CA THR A 123 19.72 3.66 2.32
C THR A 123 19.97 3.93 0.83
N ASP A 124 20.64 3.00 0.15
CA ASP A 124 21.04 3.17 -1.26
C ASP A 124 19.88 2.92 -2.22
N LEU A 125 18.80 2.28 -1.72
CA LEU A 125 17.57 2.03 -2.47
C LEU A 125 16.50 3.04 -2.05
N ASP A 126 15.90 3.72 -3.03
CA ASP A 126 14.73 4.60 -2.83
C ASP A 126 13.46 3.75 -2.76
N ILE A 127 13.19 3.19 -1.58
CA ILE A 127 12.04 2.34 -1.33
C ILE A 127 10.92 3.19 -0.71
N PRO A 128 9.83 3.45 -1.43
CA PRO A 128 8.79 4.33 -0.94
C PRO A 128 7.99 3.71 0.22
N ASP A 129 7.71 4.51 1.23
CA ASP A 129 6.76 4.23 2.31
C ASP A 129 5.47 5.05 2.20
N TYR A 130 5.28 5.74 1.08
CA TYR A 130 4.11 6.55 0.78
C TYR A 130 3.78 6.55 -0.70
N PHE A 131 2.54 6.90 -1.03
CA PHE A 131 2.22 7.42 -2.36
C PHE A 131 1.51 8.76 -2.24
N GLU A 132 1.58 9.56 -3.31
CA GLU A 132 1.00 10.88 -3.37
C GLU A 132 0.31 11.08 -4.70
N VAL A 133 -0.85 11.71 -4.66
CA VAL A 133 -1.59 12.11 -5.85
C VAL A 133 -1.85 13.60 -5.79
N GLU A 134 -1.47 14.30 -6.86
CA GLU A 134 -1.73 15.72 -7.08
C GLU A 134 -2.78 15.85 -8.17
N MET A 135 -3.73 16.78 -8.01
CA MET A 135 -4.83 16.97 -8.95
C MET A 135 -5.45 18.36 -8.80
N ASP A 136 -6.11 18.82 -9.84
CA ASP A 136 -6.99 19.97 -9.74
C ASP A 136 -8.44 19.49 -9.54
N VAL A 137 -9.09 19.99 -8.50
CA VAL A 137 -10.46 19.61 -8.15
C VAL A 137 -11.43 20.78 -8.29
N THR A 138 -12.67 20.45 -8.70
CA THR A 138 -13.78 21.38 -8.75
C THR A 138 -14.94 20.78 -7.98
N ASP A 139 -15.45 21.51 -6.97
CA ASP A 139 -16.55 21.05 -6.12
C ASP A 139 -16.27 19.65 -5.58
N TYR A 140 -15.17 19.53 -4.81
CA TYR A 140 -14.62 18.23 -4.34
C TYR A 140 -15.69 17.41 -3.63
N GLU A 141 -15.81 16.17 -4.03
CA GLU A 141 -16.53 15.11 -3.32
C GLU A 141 -15.52 14.07 -2.80
N ALA A 142 -15.86 13.43 -1.69
CA ALA A 142 -14.98 12.45 -1.08
C ALA A 142 -14.65 11.30 -2.05
N ILE A 143 -13.37 11.10 -2.30
CA ILE A 143 -12.87 10.04 -3.17
C ILE A 143 -12.89 8.72 -2.41
N GLU A 144 -13.55 7.71 -2.98
CA GLU A 144 -13.54 6.36 -2.43
C GLU A 144 -12.19 5.70 -2.65
N GLY A 145 -11.67 5.06 -1.59
CA GLY A 145 -10.39 4.38 -1.64
C GLY A 145 -10.38 3.06 -0.87
N ILE A 146 -9.56 2.14 -1.32
CA ILE A 146 -9.28 0.88 -0.65
C ILE A 146 -7.79 0.72 -0.46
N THR A 147 -7.36 0.24 0.72
CA THR A 147 -5.97 -0.11 0.96
C THR A 147 -5.86 -1.58 1.33
N VAL A 148 -4.92 -2.26 0.70
CA VAL A 148 -4.60 -3.67 0.94
C VAL A 148 -3.16 -3.76 1.44
N ALA A 149 -2.92 -4.62 2.41
CA ALA A 149 -1.59 -4.95 2.91
C ALA A 149 -1.33 -6.44 2.67
N THR A 150 -0.15 -6.76 2.18
CA THR A 150 0.30 -8.15 2.01
C THR A 150 1.76 -8.31 2.41
N ASN A 151 2.10 -9.46 2.96
CA ASN A 151 3.48 -9.88 3.19
C ASN A 151 3.86 -11.10 2.33
N SER A 152 2.95 -11.60 1.49
CA SER A 152 3.16 -12.83 0.72
C SER A 152 4.31 -12.72 -0.29
N LEU A 153 4.58 -11.53 -0.81
CA LEU A 153 5.70 -11.27 -1.74
C LEU A 153 7.07 -11.55 -1.11
N PHE A 154 7.14 -11.56 0.23
CA PHE A 154 8.39 -11.70 0.97
C PHE A 154 8.56 -13.10 1.61
N ASN A 155 7.58 -13.99 1.44
CA ASN A 155 7.64 -15.34 2.03
C ASN A 155 8.80 -16.16 1.45
N ASP A 156 9.12 -15.97 0.18
CA ASP A 156 10.19 -16.69 -0.51
C ASP A 156 11.58 -16.10 -0.26
N LEU A 157 11.67 -14.85 0.23
CA LEU A 157 12.93 -14.17 0.55
C LEU A 157 13.57 -14.67 1.86
N GLY A 158 12.79 -15.33 2.72
CA GLY A 158 13.22 -15.79 4.04
C GLY A 158 13.92 -17.16 4.07
N ASP A 159 13.71 -18.00 3.07
CA ASP A 159 14.10 -19.41 3.07
C ASP A 159 15.44 -19.69 2.35
N LYS A 160 16.07 -18.69 1.75
CA LYS A 160 17.34 -18.88 1.02
C LYS A 160 18.54 -18.38 1.80
N GLU A 161 19.60 -19.19 1.80
CA GLU A 161 20.90 -18.84 2.39
C GLU A 161 21.52 -17.58 1.76
N ASN A 162 22.36 -16.89 2.51
CA ASN A 162 22.83 -15.50 2.33
C ASN A 162 23.37 -15.06 0.95
N ASP A 163 23.71 -15.99 0.04
CA ASP A 163 24.29 -15.66 -1.27
C ASP A 163 23.24 -15.26 -2.33
N SER A 164 21.97 -15.61 -2.11
CA SER A 164 20.87 -15.27 -3.06
C SER A 164 20.14 -13.97 -2.73
N LYS A 165 20.42 -13.33 -1.59
CA LYS A 165 19.68 -12.11 -1.17
C LYS A 165 19.92 -10.91 -2.07
N LEU A 166 21.11 -10.81 -2.67
CA LEU A 166 21.43 -9.76 -3.64
C LEU A 166 20.69 -9.99 -4.96
N ASP A 167 20.66 -11.23 -5.45
CA ASP A 167 19.93 -11.60 -6.68
C ASP A 167 18.42 -11.45 -6.50
N ASP A 168 17.88 -11.76 -5.31
CA ASP A 168 16.46 -11.60 -4.99
C ASP A 168 16.07 -10.11 -4.83
N LEU A 169 16.99 -9.26 -4.38
CA LEU A 169 16.82 -7.80 -4.32
C LEU A 169 16.89 -7.16 -5.71
N GLU A 170 17.78 -7.62 -6.57
CA GLU A 170 17.82 -7.22 -7.99
C GLU A 170 16.52 -7.65 -8.69
N GLY A 171 16.02 -8.87 -8.44
CA GLY A 171 14.74 -9.34 -8.95
C GLY A 171 13.54 -8.53 -8.44
N LEU A 172 13.56 -8.04 -7.20
CA LEU A 172 12.54 -7.14 -6.67
C LEU A 172 12.62 -5.77 -7.34
N GLN A 173 13.82 -5.27 -7.57
CA GLN A 173 14.05 -4.00 -8.25
C GLN A 173 13.63 -4.09 -9.73
N ASP A 174 13.91 -5.20 -10.40
CA ASP A 174 13.47 -5.46 -11.77
C ASP A 174 11.94 -5.55 -11.84
N SER A 175 11.29 -6.23 -10.90
CA SER A 175 9.82 -6.30 -10.81
C SER A 175 9.20 -4.93 -10.52
N MET A 176 9.85 -4.08 -9.70
CA MET A 176 9.43 -2.70 -9.48
C MET A 176 9.61 -1.84 -10.72
N ASN A 177 10.71 -2.01 -11.45
CA ASN A 177 10.97 -1.32 -12.72
C ASN A 177 10.00 -1.79 -13.80
N GLU A 178 9.69 -3.10 -13.89
CA GLU A 178 8.68 -3.63 -14.80
C GLU A 178 7.27 -3.09 -14.47
N LEU A 179 6.93 -2.96 -13.18
CA LEU A 179 5.69 -2.32 -12.76
C LEU A 179 5.67 -0.83 -13.12
N GLN A 180 6.82 -0.16 -13.07
CA GLN A 180 6.98 1.24 -13.44
C GLN A 180 6.97 1.41 -14.96
N ASP A 181 7.61 0.51 -15.72
CA ASP A 181 7.64 0.53 -17.20
C ASP A 181 6.30 0.08 -17.80
N ALA A 182 5.61 -0.87 -17.19
CA ALA A 182 4.21 -1.22 -17.54
C ALA A 182 3.24 -0.06 -17.21
N ALA A 183 3.74 0.98 -16.55
CA ALA A 183 3.04 2.19 -16.14
C ALA A 183 3.23 3.36 -17.12
N ASN A 184 4.14 3.26 -18.08
CA ASN A 184 4.38 4.23 -19.16
C ASN A 184 3.79 3.71 -20.48
#